data_6dff3f376844770738d0b55b7e637a6a
#
_entry.id   6dff3f376844770738d0b55b7e637a6a
#
_cell.length_a   1.000
_cell.length_b   1.000
_cell.length_c   1.000
_cell.angle_alpha   90.00
_cell.angle_beta   90.00
_cell.angle_gamma   90.00
#
_symmetry.space_group_name_H-M   'P 1'
#
loop_
_entity.id
_entity.type
_entity.pdbx_description
1 polymer ?
#
loop_
_entity_poly.entity_id
_entity_poly.type
_entity_poly.pdbx_seq_one_letter_code
_entity_poly.pdbx_strand_id
1 'polypeptide(L)'
;MRYYITADIHGFYTEFHKALDEAGYFNDPDPHKLIILGDIFDRGQEAVKMQDFILRLMDQEAVILVRGNHEDLFEEMVTVDEGLPVRHHVSNGTYGTALQLTGFDPTMALIRHWDFAEAARETPYYRQIIPATVDYYETAHYVFVHGWIPSIRERDGGYSYYSDWRETGPEGWRHARWYNGMDATKSCMEEKTILCGHWHCSYGHSKYEGKGSEFGPDADFSPYYGPGIIALDACTAHSRKANVIEIEDDDLPDQAVEDERFREVTQRILEEHRAAFLELAK
;
A
#
# COMPACT_ATOMS: atom_id res chain seq x y z
N MET A 1 -16.99 7.08 10.78
CA MET A 1 -16.05 5.95 10.98
C MET A 1 -14.69 6.52 11.39
N ARG A 2 -13.99 5.85 12.30
CA ARG A 2 -12.61 6.22 12.67
C ARG A 2 -11.63 5.39 11.86
N TYR A 3 -10.58 6.05 11.36
CA TYR A 3 -9.52 5.42 10.59
C TYR A 3 -8.16 5.71 11.21
N TYR A 4 -7.34 4.66 11.34
CA TYR A 4 -5.92 4.76 11.60
C TYR A 4 -5.19 4.58 10.28
N ILE A 5 -4.33 5.52 9.90
CA ILE A 5 -3.71 5.55 8.57
C ILE A 5 -2.19 5.49 8.71
N THR A 6 -1.57 4.64 7.90
CA THR A 6 -0.12 4.48 7.81
C THR A 6 0.33 4.24 6.36
N ALA A 7 1.64 4.34 6.10
CA ALA A 7 2.23 4.11 4.79
C ALA A 7 3.64 3.51 4.92
N ASP A 8 4.11 2.84 3.86
CA ASP A 8 5.52 2.48 3.65
C ASP A 8 6.15 1.73 4.84
N ILE A 9 5.44 0.71 5.32
CA ILE A 9 5.83 -0.09 6.48
C ILE A 9 7.02 -0.99 6.15
N HIS A 10 7.13 -1.44 4.89
CA HIS A 10 8.26 -2.18 4.35
C HIS A 10 8.69 -3.41 5.18
N GLY A 11 7.75 -4.19 5.71
CA GLY A 11 8.07 -5.41 6.46
C GLY A 11 8.73 -5.19 7.82
N PHE A 12 8.70 -3.96 8.35
CA PHE A 12 9.16 -3.60 9.70
C PHE A 12 8.01 -3.75 10.70
N TYR A 13 7.60 -4.99 10.94
CA TYR A 13 6.44 -5.30 11.79
C TYR A 13 6.57 -4.74 13.21
N THR A 14 7.75 -4.84 13.82
CA THR A 14 7.96 -4.40 15.21
C THR A 14 7.75 -2.88 15.35
N GLU A 15 8.34 -2.09 14.44
CA GLU A 15 8.19 -0.63 14.42
C GLU A 15 6.74 -0.22 14.15
N PHE A 16 6.09 -0.89 13.21
CA PHE A 16 4.71 -0.64 12.86
C PHE A 16 3.74 -0.98 14.00
N HIS A 17 3.87 -2.17 14.59
CA HIS A 17 3.02 -2.58 15.71
C HIS A 17 3.16 -1.63 16.90
N LYS A 18 4.37 -1.17 17.18
CA LYS A 18 4.63 -0.16 18.21
C LYS A 18 3.92 1.16 17.90
N ALA A 19 3.99 1.64 16.64
CA ALA A 19 3.33 2.87 16.23
C ALA A 19 1.80 2.79 16.35
N LEU A 20 1.21 1.63 16.04
CA LEU A 20 -0.22 1.37 16.23
C LEU A 20 -0.61 1.40 17.72
N ASP A 21 0.21 0.81 18.59
CA ASP A 21 -0.02 0.81 20.04
C ASP A 21 0.07 2.24 20.61
N GLU A 22 1.09 3.00 20.20
CA GLU A 22 1.28 4.40 20.59
C GLU A 22 0.14 5.30 20.10
N ALA A 23 -0.45 5.01 18.93
CA ALA A 23 -1.63 5.68 18.40
C ALA A 23 -2.94 5.27 19.09
N GLY A 24 -2.93 4.24 19.92
CA GLY A 24 -4.11 3.75 20.65
C GLY A 24 -4.97 2.73 19.89
N TYR A 25 -4.57 2.30 18.70
CA TYR A 25 -5.34 1.41 17.83
C TYR A 25 -5.88 0.17 18.53
N PHE A 26 -5.05 -0.51 19.34
CA PHE A 26 -5.46 -1.76 20.00
C PHE A 26 -6.40 -1.57 21.21
N ASN A 27 -6.50 -0.36 21.71
CA ASN A 27 -7.29 -0.03 22.91
C ASN A 27 -8.51 0.86 22.59
N ASP A 28 -8.72 1.18 21.32
CA ASP A 28 -9.84 1.99 20.86
C ASP A 28 -11.15 1.20 21.04
N PRO A 29 -12.11 1.66 21.87
CA PRO A 29 -13.37 0.96 22.10
C PRO A 29 -14.38 1.17 20.97
N ASP A 30 -14.17 2.14 20.09
CA ASP A 30 -15.10 2.49 19.03
C ASP A 30 -14.80 1.70 17.74
N PRO A 31 -15.78 1.48 16.87
CA PRO A 31 -15.54 0.85 15.57
C PRO A 31 -14.54 1.65 14.74
N HIS A 32 -13.45 1.01 14.34
CA HIS A 32 -12.39 1.63 13.56
C HIS A 32 -11.78 0.69 12.53
N LYS A 33 -11.12 1.25 11.52
CA LYS A 33 -10.37 0.50 10.51
C LYS A 33 -8.95 1.03 10.38
N LEU A 34 -8.05 0.17 9.95
CA LEU A 34 -6.72 0.54 9.54
C LEU A 34 -6.70 0.77 8.02
N ILE A 35 -6.08 1.85 7.55
CA ILE A 35 -5.79 2.07 6.13
C ILE A 35 -4.27 2.04 5.96
N ILE A 36 -3.78 1.16 5.07
CA ILE A 36 -2.36 1.08 4.74
C ILE A 36 -2.18 1.57 3.30
N LEU A 37 -1.41 2.65 3.12
CA LEU A 37 -1.19 3.32 1.85
C LEU A 37 -0.07 2.67 1.03
N GLY A 38 -0.08 1.34 0.90
CA GLY A 38 0.86 0.56 0.10
C GLY A 38 2.22 0.34 0.74
N ASP A 39 3.09 -0.36 0.00
CA ASP A 39 4.46 -0.70 0.37
C ASP A 39 4.53 -1.41 1.74
N ILE A 40 3.69 -2.46 1.87
CA ILE A 40 3.53 -3.21 3.12
C ILE A 40 4.79 -4.01 3.43
N PHE A 41 5.41 -4.56 2.40
CA PHE A 41 6.56 -5.45 2.49
C PHE A 41 7.84 -4.82 1.93
N ASP A 42 8.84 -5.64 1.78
CA ASP A 42 10.19 -5.31 1.28
C ASP A 42 11.08 -4.61 2.32
N ARG A 43 12.40 -4.65 2.10
CA ARG A 43 13.44 -4.05 2.96
C ARG A 43 13.54 -4.61 4.39
N GLY A 44 12.41 -4.80 5.08
CA GLY A 44 12.36 -5.32 6.45
C GLY A 44 12.60 -6.83 6.55
N GLN A 45 12.81 -7.32 7.78
CA GLN A 45 13.16 -8.71 8.05
C GLN A 45 12.02 -9.50 8.73
N GLU A 46 10.82 -8.93 8.79
CA GLU A 46 9.70 -9.52 9.52
C GLU A 46 8.48 -9.79 8.61
N ALA A 47 8.74 -10.14 7.33
CA ALA A 47 7.69 -10.35 6.34
C ALA A 47 6.64 -11.39 6.78
N VAL A 48 7.05 -12.49 7.41
CA VAL A 48 6.13 -13.52 7.89
C VAL A 48 5.19 -12.98 8.98
N LYS A 49 5.73 -12.24 9.96
CA LYS A 49 4.90 -11.65 11.02
C LYS A 49 3.94 -10.61 10.46
N MET A 50 4.42 -9.81 9.51
CA MET A 50 3.61 -8.80 8.82
C MET A 50 2.47 -9.48 8.07
N GLN A 51 2.75 -10.52 7.27
CA GLN A 51 1.73 -11.28 6.55
C GLN A 51 0.66 -11.82 7.49
N ASP A 52 1.05 -12.48 8.57
CA ASP A 52 0.12 -13.06 9.55
C ASP A 52 -0.76 -11.97 10.23
N PHE A 53 -0.18 -10.81 10.46
CA PHE A 53 -0.93 -9.69 11.05
C PHE A 53 -1.96 -9.12 10.07
N ILE A 54 -1.57 -8.86 8.82
CA ILE A 54 -2.47 -8.36 7.78
C ILE A 54 -3.61 -9.33 7.50
N LEU A 55 -3.32 -10.62 7.38
CA LEU A 55 -4.36 -11.64 7.18
C LEU A 55 -5.40 -11.66 8.31
N ARG A 56 -4.97 -11.54 9.57
CA ARG A 56 -5.91 -11.43 10.70
C ARG A 56 -6.80 -10.20 10.62
N LEU A 57 -6.26 -9.06 10.19
CA LEU A 57 -7.05 -7.85 10.01
C LEU A 57 -8.03 -7.96 8.84
N MET A 58 -7.63 -8.64 7.76
CA MET A 58 -8.51 -8.94 6.62
C MET A 58 -9.67 -9.85 7.04
N ASP A 59 -9.38 -10.91 7.80
CA ASP A 59 -10.42 -11.83 8.34
C ASP A 59 -11.43 -11.10 9.24
N GLN A 60 -11.03 -10.00 9.87
CA GLN A 60 -11.88 -9.16 10.72
C GLN A 60 -12.54 -8.01 9.95
N GLU A 61 -12.31 -7.87 8.66
CA GLU A 61 -12.73 -6.72 7.84
C GLU A 61 -12.26 -5.36 8.42
N ALA A 62 -11.13 -5.39 9.13
CA ALA A 62 -10.60 -4.26 9.89
C ALA A 62 -9.50 -3.47 9.15
N VAL A 63 -9.19 -3.84 7.91
CA VAL A 63 -8.14 -3.18 7.12
C VAL A 63 -8.57 -2.88 5.70
N ILE A 64 -8.11 -1.73 5.20
CA ILE A 64 -8.19 -1.31 3.80
C ILE A 64 -6.76 -1.22 3.31
N LEU A 65 -6.45 -1.91 2.22
CA LEU A 65 -5.12 -1.99 1.65
C LEU A 65 -5.09 -1.22 0.33
N VAL A 66 -4.39 -0.09 0.31
CA VAL A 66 -4.09 0.62 -0.93
C VAL A 66 -2.83 -0.01 -1.54
N ARG A 67 -2.80 -0.13 -2.86
CA ARG A 67 -1.70 -0.75 -3.58
C ARG A 67 -0.53 0.20 -3.74
N GLY A 68 0.66 -0.22 -3.33
CA GLY A 68 1.92 0.46 -3.55
C GLY A 68 2.67 -0.06 -4.78
N ASN A 69 3.77 0.59 -5.10
CA ASN A 69 4.64 0.15 -6.20
C ASN A 69 5.45 -1.11 -5.83
N HIS A 70 5.66 -1.40 -4.55
CA HIS A 70 6.34 -2.62 -4.11
C HIS A 70 5.45 -3.87 -4.25
N GLU A 71 4.14 -3.74 -4.17
CA GLU A 71 3.20 -4.81 -4.53
C GLU A 71 3.30 -5.13 -6.03
N ASP A 72 3.45 -4.11 -6.91
CA ASP A 72 3.69 -4.31 -8.34
C ASP A 72 5.05 -4.97 -8.61
N LEU A 73 6.12 -4.59 -7.88
CA LEU A 73 7.43 -5.20 -7.99
C LEU A 73 7.44 -6.68 -7.62
N PHE A 74 6.66 -7.08 -6.61
CA PHE A 74 6.55 -8.49 -6.24
C PHE A 74 5.86 -9.30 -7.34
N GLU A 75 4.76 -8.80 -7.90
CA GLU A 75 4.10 -9.44 -9.04
C GLU A 75 5.03 -9.56 -10.26
N GLU A 76 5.75 -8.49 -10.60
CA GLU A 76 6.70 -8.49 -11.70
C GLU A 76 7.79 -9.55 -11.49
N MET A 77 8.38 -9.60 -10.29
CA MET A 77 9.42 -10.57 -9.96
C MET A 77 8.96 -12.02 -10.15
N VAL A 78 7.74 -12.36 -9.73
CA VAL A 78 7.28 -13.75 -9.77
C VAL A 78 6.61 -14.14 -11.09
N THR A 79 6.20 -13.18 -11.92
CA THR A 79 5.48 -13.44 -13.18
C THR A 79 6.29 -13.12 -14.43
N VAL A 80 7.04 -12.01 -14.43
CA VAL A 80 7.84 -11.55 -15.58
C VAL A 80 9.27 -12.05 -15.49
N ASP A 81 9.90 -11.85 -14.32
CA ASP A 81 11.30 -12.22 -14.11
C ASP A 81 11.48 -13.64 -13.58
N GLU A 82 10.37 -14.38 -13.40
CA GLU A 82 10.36 -15.82 -13.04
C GLU A 82 11.25 -16.15 -11.84
N GLY A 83 11.28 -15.25 -10.84
CA GLY A 83 12.05 -15.42 -9.60
C GLY A 83 13.55 -15.13 -9.73
N LEU A 84 14.00 -14.59 -10.85
CA LEU A 84 15.40 -14.18 -11.01
C LEU A 84 15.74 -12.98 -10.11
N PRO A 85 16.93 -12.94 -9.49
CA PRO A 85 17.37 -11.84 -8.64
C PRO A 85 17.85 -10.65 -9.47
N VAL A 86 16.99 -10.07 -10.30
CA VAL A 86 17.34 -8.87 -11.05
C VAL A 86 17.59 -7.69 -10.11
N ARG A 87 18.45 -6.78 -10.55
CA ARG A 87 19.01 -5.73 -9.68
C ARG A 87 17.94 -4.94 -8.92
N HIS A 88 16.87 -4.54 -9.60
CA HIS A 88 15.85 -3.68 -8.96
C HIS A 88 15.05 -4.44 -7.91
N HIS A 89 14.74 -5.73 -8.06
CA HIS A 89 14.08 -6.52 -7.02
C HIS A 89 14.97 -6.75 -5.80
N VAL A 90 16.28 -6.95 -6.04
CA VAL A 90 17.24 -7.10 -4.94
C VAL A 90 17.43 -5.78 -4.19
N SER A 91 17.60 -4.66 -4.91
CA SER A 91 17.85 -3.35 -4.29
C SER A 91 16.63 -2.78 -3.57
N ASN A 92 15.42 -3.13 -4.01
CA ASN A 92 14.18 -2.74 -3.38
C ASN A 92 13.76 -3.65 -2.21
N GLY A 93 14.40 -4.81 -2.05
CA GLY A 93 14.09 -5.75 -0.96
C GLY A 93 13.07 -6.83 -1.31
N THR A 94 12.44 -6.75 -2.49
CA THR A 94 11.39 -7.66 -2.97
C THR A 94 11.86 -9.11 -2.99
N TYR A 95 13.08 -9.36 -3.50
CA TYR A 95 13.69 -10.68 -3.47
C TYR A 95 13.86 -11.21 -2.04
N GLY A 96 14.25 -10.35 -1.09
CA GLY A 96 14.37 -10.67 0.33
C GLY A 96 13.03 -11.02 0.98
N THR A 97 11.97 -10.31 0.63
CA THR A 97 10.59 -10.62 1.05
C THR A 97 10.18 -12.02 0.60
N ALA A 98 10.37 -12.34 -0.68
CA ALA A 98 10.03 -13.65 -1.21
C ALA A 98 10.82 -14.78 -0.54
N LEU A 99 12.12 -14.59 -0.25
CA LEU A 99 12.92 -15.54 0.51
C LEU A 99 12.35 -15.78 1.92
N GLN A 100 11.95 -14.71 2.62
CA GLN A 100 11.35 -14.85 3.96
C GLN A 100 10.02 -15.60 3.92
N LEU A 101 9.16 -15.27 2.96
CA LEU A 101 7.81 -15.84 2.87
C LEU A 101 7.81 -17.29 2.39
N THR A 102 8.76 -17.68 1.53
CA THR A 102 8.86 -19.04 1.00
C THR A 102 9.73 -19.95 1.83
N GLY A 103 10.65 -19.38 2.63
CA GLY A 103 11.67 -20.16 3.35
C GLY A 103 12.75 -20.78 2.45
N PHE A 104 12.85 -20.36 1.18
CA PHE A 104 13.93 -20.84 0.30
C PHE A 104 15.30 -20.37 0.79
N ASP A 105 16.28 -21.25 0.70
CA ASP A 105 17.69 -20.87 0.81
C ASP A 105 18.08 -19.96 -0.37
N PRO A 106 18.80 -18.85 -0.15
CA PRO A 106 19.14 -17.91 -1.22
C PRO A 106 19.89 -18.55 -2.40
N THR A 107 20.77 -19.51 -2.14
CA THR A 107 21.50 -20.23 -3.21
C THR A 107 20.55 -21.12 -4.00
N MET A 108 19.65 -21.81 -3.31
CA MET A 108 18.66 -22.65 -3.97
C MET A 108 17.64 -21.84 -4.75
N ALA A 109 17.23 -20.66 -4.26
CA ALA A 109 16.36 -19.75 -4.98
C ALA A 109 17.00 -19.28 -6.31
N LEU A 110 18.32 -19.02 -6.31
CA LEU A 110 19.04 -18.67 -7.52
C LEU A 110 19.11 -19.82 -8.52
N ILE A 111 19.42 -21.04 -8.06
CA ILE A 111 19.59 -22.23 -8.92
C ILE A 111 18.24 -22.72 -9.45
N ARG A 112 17.20 -22.64 -8.64
CA ARG A 112 15.84 -23.12 -8.91
C ARG A 112 14.84 -21.96 -8.95
N HIS A 113 15.16 -20.91 -9.69
CA HIS A 113 14.38 -19.67 -9.66
C HIS A 113 12.92 -19.86 -10.11
N TRP A 114 12.62 -20.78 -11.04
CA TRP A 114 11.23 -21.11 -11.42
C TRP A 114 10.45 -21.73 -10.25
N ASP A 115 11.04 -22.70 -9.52
CA ASP A 115 10.40 -23.31 -8.35
C ASP A 115 10.24 -22.27 -7.23
N PHE A 116 11.21 -21.37 -7.10
CA PHE A 116 11.13 -20.26 -6.15
C PHE A 116 10.01 -19.27 -6.52
N ALA A 117 9.87 -18.90 -7.79
CA ALA A 117 8.77 -18.07 -8.27
C ALA A 117 7.41 -18.76 -8.06
N GLU A 118 7.32 -20.07 -8.33
CA GLU A 118 6.12 -20.85 -8.07
C GLU A 118 5.76 -20.85 -6.58
N ALA A 119 6.73 -21.12 -5.71
CA ALA A 119 6.52 -21.06 -4.27
C ALA A 119 6.12 -19.65 -3.79
N ALA A 120 6.69 -18.59 -4.37
CA ALA A 120 6.31 -17.22 -4.04
C ALA A 120 4.88 -16.90 -4.46
N ARG A 121 4.43 -17.40 -5.61
CA ARG A 121 3.02 -17.29 -6.06
C ARG A 121 2.03 -18.07 -5.19
N GLU A 122 2.50 -19.08 -4.44
CA GLU A 122 1.66 -19.84 -3.49
C GLU A 122 1.54 -19.15 -2.12
N THR A 123 2.32 -18.09 -1.85
CA THR A 123 2.25 -17.37 -0.57
C THR A 123 0.91 -16.66 -0.38
N PRO A 124 0.39 -16.54 0.85
CA PRO A 124 -0.77 -15.72 1.14
C PRO A 124 -0.60 -14.24 0.73
N TYR A 125 0.63 -13.71 0.75
CA TYR A 125 0.90 -12.38 0.24
C TYR A 125 0.45 -12.22 -1.22
N TYR A 126 0.91 -13.12 -2.10
CA TYR A 126 0.55 -13.07 -3.51
C TYR A 126 -0.91 -13.46 -3.78
N ARG A 127 -1.43 -14.49 -3.08
CA ARG A 127 -2.77 -15.04 -3.37
C ARG A 127 -3.92 -14.30 -2.71
N GLN A 128 -3.68 -13.61 -1.60
CA GLN A 128 -4.75 -13.01 -0.80
C GLN A 128 -4.52 -11.52 -0.58
N ILE A 129 -3.31 -11.10 -0.14
CA ILE A 129 -3.06 -9.70 0.23
C ILE A 129 -2.99 -8.82 -1.02
N ILE A 130 -2.15 -9.13 -2.00
CA ILE A 130 -2.03 -8.34 -3.23
C ILE A 130 -3.38 -8.21 -3.97
N PRO A 131 -4.16 -9.27 -4.19
CA PRO A 131 -5.48 -9.15 -4.83
C PRO A 131 -6.53 -8.36 -4.04
N ALA A 132 -6.35 -8.20 -2.74
CA ALA A 132 -7.22 -7.39 -1.89
C ALA A 132 -6.87 -5.90 -1.89
N THR A 133 -5.75 -5.51 -2.52
CA THR A 133 -5.37 -4.10 -2.63
C THR A 133 -6.23 -3.36 -3.64
N VAL A 134 -6.56 -2.11 -3.34
CA VAL A 134 -7.27 -1.18 -4.23
C VAL A 134 -6.33 -0.07 -4.71
N ASP A 135 -6.61 0.53 -5.86
CA ASP A 135 -5.82 1.65 -6.38
C ASP A 135 -5.92 2.89 -5.50
N TYR A 136 -7.09 3.13 -4.95
CA TYR A 136 -7.40 4.19 -4.00
C TYR A 136 -8.57 3.80 -3.11
N TYR A 137 -8.70 4.49 -1.98
CA TYR A 137 -9.91 4.51 -1.16
C TYR A 137 -10.35 5.95 -0.98
N GLU A 138 -11.64 6.19 -0.73
CA GLU A 138 -12.18 7.54 -0.65
C GLU A 138 -13.26 7.63 0.42
N THR A 139 -13.24 8.70 1.20
CA THR A 139 -14.28 9.06 2.18
C THR A 139 -14.89 10.42 1.83
N ALA A 140 -15.73 10.97 2.68
CA ALA A 140 -16.41 12.24 2.40
C ALA A 140 -15.42 13.38 2.11
N HIS A 141 -14.30 13.46 2.85
CA HIS A 141 -13.36 14.57 2.78
C HIS A 141 -11.94 14.18 2.39
N TYR A 142 -11.65 12.88 2.23
CA TYR A 142 -10.29 12.38 2.00
C TYR A 142 -10.22 11.40 0.83
N VAL A 143 -9.07 11.40 0.17
CA VAL A 143 -8.66 10.40 -0.82
C VAL A 143 -7.37 9.75 -0.32
N PHE A 144 -7.31 8.42 -0.33
CA PHE A 144 -6.19 7.61 0.16
C PHE A 144 -5.54 6.91 -1.01
N VAL A 145 -4.27 7.22 -1.28
CA VAL A 145 -3.48 6.67 -2.39
C VAL A 145 -2.09 6.29 -1.91
N HIS A 146 -1.31 5.57 -2.73
CA HIS A 146 0.09 5.34 -2.38
C HIS A 146 0.97 6.53 -2.75
N GLY A 147 1.29 6.75 -4.03
CA GLY A 147 2.12 7.87 -4.46
C GLY A 147 1.31 9.14 -4.70
N TRP A 148 0.43 9.11 -5.69
CA TRP A 148 -0.48 10.22 -6.01
C TRP A 148 -1.67 9.72 -6.83
N ILE A 149 -2.59 10.63 -7.20
CA ILE A 149 -3.66 10.36 -8.17
C ILE A 149 -3.11 10.37 -9.60
N PRO A 150 -3.71 9.61 -10.55
CA PRO A 150 -3.29 9.59 -11.94
C PRO A 150 -3.21 10.97 -12.56
N SER A 151 -2.05 11.27 -13.16
CA SER A 151 -1.74 12.54 -13.79
C SER A 151 -0.66 12.37 -14.85
N ILE A 152 -0.46 13.38 -15.67
CA ILE A 152 0.60 13.42 -16.66
C ILE A 152 1.73 14.29 -16.13
N ARG A 153 2.92 13.72 -15.95
CA ARG A 153 4.10 14.50 -15.60
C ARG A 153 4.63 15.22 -16.84
N GLU A 154 4.62 16.52 -16.80
CA GLU A 154 5.09 17.37 -17.88
C GLU A 154 6.61 17.43 -17.97
N ARG A 155 7.14 17.85 -19.13
CA ARG A 155 8.60 17.92 -19.36
C ARG A 155 9.32 18.94 -18.47
N ASP A 156 8.61 19.97 -18.02
CA ASP A 156 9.12 20.99 -17.09
C ASP A 156 9.05 20.57 -15.62
N GLY A 157 8.53 19.36 -15.37
CA GLY A 157 8.37 18.78 -14.02
C GLY A 157 7.04 19.12 -13.35
N GLY A 158 6.14 19.83 -14.05
CA GLY A 158 4.76 20.05 -13.61
C GLY A 158 3.88 18.81 -13.77
N TYR A 159 2.63 18.92 -13.35
CA TYR A 159 1.62 17.86 -13.47
C TYR A 159 0.35 18.42 -14.08
N SER A 160 -0.21 17.71 -15.06
CA SER A 160 -1.52 17.94 -15.64
C SER A 160 -2.46 16.81 -15.23
N TYR A 161 -3.69 17.15 -14.85
CA TYR A 161 -4.64 16.19 -14.31
C TYR A 161 -5.72 15.83 -15.34
N TYR A 162 -6.16 14.56 -15.29
CA TYR A 162 -7.35 14.12 -16.01
C TYR A 162 -8.59 14.72 -15.34
N SER A 163 -9.61 15.01 -16.16
CA SER A 163 -10.90 15.53 -15.66
C SER A 163 -11.58 14.55 -14.71
N ASP A 164 -11.40 13.25 -14.94
CA ASP A 164 -11.82 12.20 -14.04
C ASP A 164 -10.70 11.16 -13.87
N TRP A 165 -9.85 11.40 -12.91
CA TRP A 165 -8.72 10.53 -12.61
C TRP A 165 -9.17 9.16 -12.03
N ARG A 166 -10.38 9.09 -11.46
CA ARG A 166 -10.96 7.85 -10.89
C ARG A 166 -11.23 6.80 -11.95
N GLU A 167 -11.57 7.23 -13.17
CA GLU A 167 -11.81 6.35 -14.32
C GLU A 167 -10.53 5.93 -15.05
N THR A 168 -9.36 6.35 -14.54
CA THR A 168 -8.08 6.01 -15.17
C THR A 168 -7.81 4.50 -15.07
N GLY A 169 -7.43 3.90 -16.19
CA GLY A 169 -7.11 2.46 -16.24
C GLY A 169 -5.84 2.08 -15.48
N PRO A 170 -5.56 0.76 -15.35
CA PRO A 170 -4.47 0.21 -14.53
C PRO A 170 -3.08 0.80 -14.81
N GLU A 171 -2.80 1.16 -16.07
CA GLU A 171 -1.51 1.75 -16.47
C GLU A 171 -1.30 3.13 -15.85
N GLY A 172 -2.34 3.96 -15.80
CA GLY A 172 -2.28 5.28 -15.15
C GLY A 172 -2.04 5.16 -13.66
N TRP A 173 -2.70 4.21 -13.00
CA TRP A 173 -2.48 3.92 -11.59
C TRP A 173 -1.09 3.36 -11.31
N ARG A 174 -0.57 2.48 -12.17
CA ARG A 174 0.80 1.98 -12.05
C ARG A 174 1.83 3.13 -12.06
N HIS A 175 1.66 4.14 -12.92
CA HIS A 175 2.51 5.33 -12.92
C HIS A 175 2.30 6.21 -11.69
N ALA A 176 1.04 6.41 -11.28
CA ALA A 176 0.68 7.27 -10.15
C ALA A 176 1.32 6.81 -8.83
N ARG A 177 1.51 5.50 -8.63
CA ARG A 177 2.19 4.93 -7.46
C ARG A 177 3.65 5.37 -7.31
N TRP A 178 4.29 5.86 -8.38
CA TRP A 178 5.67 6.36 -8.38
C TRP A 178 5.79 7.87 -8.26
N TYR A 179 4.69 8.60 -8.15
CA TYR A 179 4.74 10.06 -8.08
C TYR A 179 5.02 10.54 -6.66
N ASN A 180 5.76 11.65 -6.59
CA ASN A 180 5.90 12.40 -5.34
C ASN A 180 4.69 13.30 -5.15
N GLY A 181 3.77 12.92 -4.26
CA GLY A 181 2.56 13.68 -3.99
C GLY A 181 2.83 15.11 -3.51
N MET A 182 3.89 15.32 -2.73
CA MET A 182 4.26 16.66 -2.22
C MET A 182 4.68 17.63 -3.33
N ASP A 183 5.23 17.11 -4.45
CA ASP A 183 5.50 17.93 -5.64
C ASP A 183 4.24 18.10 -6.50
N ALA A 184 3.48 17.03 -6.65
CA ALA A 184 2.33 16.97 -7.54
C ALA A 184 1.14 17.78 -7.05
N THR A 185 0.96 17.92 -5.73
CA THR A 185 -0.18 18.65 -5.14
C THR A 185 -0.29 20.12 -5.59
N LYS A 186 0.80 20.73 -6.03
CA LYS A 186 0.84 22.15 -6.40
C LYS A 186 -0.12 22.58 -7.51
N SER A 187 -0.45 21.67 -8.41
CA SER A 187 -1.36 21.91 -9.53
C SER A 187 -2.63 21.05 -9.44
N CYS A 188 -2.80 20.33 -8.35
CA CYS A 188 -3.97 19.46 -8.14
C CYS A 188 -5.21 20.29 -7.90
N MET A 189 -6.31 19.92 -8.55
CA MET A 189 -7.63 20.55 -8.42
C MET A 189 -8.61 19.67 -7.65
N GLU A 190 -8.13 18.59 -6.97
CA GLU A 190 -8.98 17.78 -6.10
C GLU A 190 -9.36 18.61 -4.85
N GLU A 191 -10.66 18.63 -4.55
CA GLU A 191 -11.20 19.39 -3.41
C GLU A 191 -10.96 18.69 -2.07
N LYS A 192 -10.86 17.33 -2.09
CA LYS A 192 -10.57 16.54 -0.90
C LYS A 192 -9.08 16.55 -0.58
N THR A 193 -8.75 16.39 0.68
CA THR A 193 -7.37 16.18 1.09
C THR A 193 -6.90 14.79 0.70
N ILE A 194 -5.76 14.70 0.00
CA ILE A 194 -5.17 13.43 -0.41
C ILE A 194 -4.15 12.97 0.64
N LEU A 195 -4.30 11.75 1.12
CA LEU A 195 -3.31 11.09 1.98
C LEU A 195 -2.46 10.15 1.13
N CYS A 196 -1.13 10.25 1.28
CA CYS A 196 -0.20 9.43 0.52
C CYS A 196 1.02 8.98 1.30
N GLY A 197 1.77 8.03 0.72
CA GLY A 197 3.08 7.56 1.14
C GLY A 197 4.13 7.78 0.05
N HIS A 198 4.91 6.72 -0.24
CA HIS A 198 5.90 6.57 -1.30
C HIS A 198 7.11 7.50 -1.20
N TRP A 199 6.92 8.77 -0.89
CA TRP A 199 7.99 9.74 -0.72
C TRP A 199 8.05 10.22 0.72
N HIS A 200 9.25 10.08 1.33
CA HIS A 200 9.44 10.31 2.77
C HIS A 200 9.13 11.76 3.19
N CYS A 201 8.48 11.89 4.33
CA CYS A 201 8.00 13.16 4.88
C CYS A 201 9.10 14.22 5.05
N SER A 202 10.33 13.79 5.34
CA SER A 202 11.48 14.69 5.51
C SER A 202 11.81 15.51 4.26
N TYR A 203 11.47 15.01 3.07
CA TYR A 203 11.54 15.80 1.84
C TYR A 203 10.60 17.01 1.89
N GLY A 204 9.35 16.82 2.31
CA GLY A 204 8.37 17.88 2.44
C GLY A 204 8.79 18.93 3.47
N HIS A 205 9.21 18.49 4.65
CA HIS A 205 9.71 19.37 5.71
C HIS A 205 10.93 20.16 5.26
N SER A 206 11.91 19.52 4.64
CA SER A 206 13.12 20.18 4.15
C SER A 206 12.83 21.16 3.01
N LYS A 207 12.08 20.70 1.98
CA LYS A 207 11.89 21.46 0.75
C LYS A 207 10.85 22.59 0.88
N TYR A 208 9.76 22.34 1.57
CA TYR A 208 8.62 23.27 1.59
C TYR A 208 8.48 24.06 2.87
N GLU A 209 8.96 23.52 4.00
CA GLU A 209 8.94 24.23 5.27
C GLU A 209 10.31 24.82 5.65
N GLY A 210 11.38 24.42 4.94
CA GLY A 210 12.75 24.85 5.28
C GLY A 210 13.24 24.29 6.61
N LYS A 211 12.73 23.13 7.04
CA LYS A 211 13.09 22.49 8.31
C LYS A 211 14.00 21.30 8.06
N GLY A 212 15.16 21.32 8.71
CA GLY A 212 16.11 20.21 8.69
C GLY A 212 16.64 19.88 7.27
N SER A 213 17.07 18.66 7.12
CA SER A 213 17.54 18.07 5.85
C SER A 213 16.75 16.83 5.49
N GLU A 214 16.85 16.39 4.25
CA GLU A 214 16.10 15.23 3.76
C GLU A 214 16.54 13.91 4.44
N PHE A 215 17.84 13.70 4.61
CA PHE A 215 18.44 12.49 5.19
C PHE A 215 19.52 12.76 6.26
N GLY A 216 19.71 14.00 6.68
CA GLY A 216 20.70 14.36 7.67
C GLY A 216 20.26 14.00 9.11
N PRO A 217 21.12 14.29 10.09
CA PRO A 217 20.80 14.00 11.51
C PRO A 217 19.64 14.84 12.05
N ASP A 218 19.26 15.89 11.36
CA ASP A 218 18.15 16.79 11.61
C ASP A 218 16.93 16.54 10.72
N ALA A 219 16.89 15.41 10.00
CA ALA A 219 15.76 15.03 9.17
C ALA A 219 14.52 14.75 10.02
N ASP A 220 13.41 15.38 9.65
CA ASP A 220 12.11 15.17 10.28
C ASP A 220 11.27 14.21 9.46
N PHE A 221 11.04 13.01 9.98
CA PHE A 221 10.23 11.97 9.35
C PHE A 221 8.80 11.91 9.91
N SER A 222 8.39 12.87 10.74
CA SER A 222 6.99 12.97 11.17
C SER A 222 6.03 13.27 10.01
N PRO A 223 4.72 13.02 10.16
CA PRO A 223 3.76 13.30 9.09
C PRO A 223 3.88 14.73 8.55
N TYR A 224 3.91 14.86 7.22
CA TYR A 224 3.94 16.16 6.54
C TYR A 224 2.53 16.62 6.20
N TYR A 225 2.17 17.82 6.61
CA TYR A 225 0.87 18.45 6.35
C TYR A 225 1.05 19.65 5.42
N GLY A 226 0.65 19.48 4.16
CA GLY A 226 0.66 20.53 3.15
C GLY A 226 -0.74 20.91 2.66
N PRO A 227 -0.86 21.95 1.84
CA PRO A 227 -2.15 22.31 1.24
C PRO A 227 -2.70 21.16 0.37
N GLY A 228 -3.85 20.58 0.77
CA GLY A 228 -4.50 19.48 0.07
C GLY A 228 -3.80 18.12 0.16
N ILE A 229 -2.79 17.97 1.02
CA ILE A 229 -2.03 16.73 1.16
C ILE A 229 -1.64 16.45 2.62
N ILE A 230 -1.65 15.16 2.98
CA ILE A 230 -0.99 14.62 4.16
C ILE A 230 -0.09 13.47 3.69
N ALA A 231 1.23 13.58 3.86
CA ALA A 231 2.17 12.52 3.52
C ALA A 231 2.63 11.77 4.79
N LEU A 232 2.72 10.44 4.71
CA LEU A 232 2.92 9.59 5.88
C LEU A 232 4.18 8.71 5.83
N ASP A 233 4.91 8.64 4.71
CA ASP A 233 6.11 7.83 4.63
C ASP A 233 7.18 8.32 5.61
N ALA A 234 7.38 7.54 6.68
CA ALA A 234 8.39 7.79 7.70
C ALA A 234 9.80 7.34 7.27
N CYS A 235 10.00 6.85 6.03
CA CYS A 235 11.23 6.20 5.60
C CYS A 235 11.66 5.09 6.59
N THR A 236 10.77 4.16 6.90
CA THR A 236 10.88 3.21 8.03
C THR A 236 12.20 2.44 8.02
N ALA A 237 12.71 2.08 6.84
CA ALA A 237 14.01 1.41 6.69
C ALA A 237 15.18 2.25 7.24
N HIS A 238 15.09 3.58 7.21
CA HIS A 238 16.10 4.52 7.69
C HIS A 238 15.80 5.01 9.09
N SER A 239 14.59 5.54 9.30
CA SER A 239 14.18 6.19 10.57
C SER A 239 13.91 5.23 11.71
N ARG A 240 13.59 3.96 11.39
CA ARG A 240 13.09 2.97 12.36
C ARG A 240 11.82 3.43 13.08
N LYS A 241 10.99 4.16 12.37
CA LYS A 241 9.69 4.65 12.83
C LYS A 241 8.65 4.39 11.74
N ALA A 242 7.40 4.20 12.13
CA ALA A 242 6.25 4.26 11.26
C ALA A 242 5.35 5.41 11.72
N ASN A 243 4.77 6.13 10.76
CA ASN A 243 3.77 7.14 11.06
C ASN A 243 2.40 6.48 11.10
N VAL A 244 1.63 6.78 12.15
CA VAL A 244 0.21 6.43 12.26
C VAL A 244 -0.52 7.69 12.67
N ILE A 245 -1.55 8.07 11.90
CA ILE A 245 -2.46 9.16 12.26
C ILE A 245 -3.88 8.64 12.38
N GLU A 246 -4.70 9.33 13.16
CA GLU A 246 -6.11 9.07 13.32
C GLU A 246 -6.93 10.13 12.57
N ILE A 247 -7.98 9.69 11.87
CA ILE A 247 -8.96 10.58 11.21
C ILE A 247 -10.35 10.02 11.48
N GLU A 248 -11.29 10.92 11.79
CA GLU A 248 -12.71 10.61 11.77
C GLU A 248 -13.34 11.21 10.51
N ASP A 249 -14.04 10.39 9.73
CA ASP A 249 -14.76 10.83 8.54
C ASP A 249 -15.94 9.91 8.22
N ASP A 250 -16.83 10.37 7.36
CA ASP A 250 -17.96 9.58 6.90
C ASP A 250 -17.61 8.80 5.63
N ASP A 251 -18.04 7.54 5.56
CA ASP A 251 -17.97 6.75 4.35
C ASP A 251 -18.84 7.36 3.25
N LEU A 252 -18.44 7.17 1.98
CA LEU A 252 -19.30 7.59 0.87
C LEU A 252 -20.56 6.72 0.84
N PRO A 253 -21.76 7.33 0.75
CA PRO A 253 -23.02 6.58 0.79
C PRO A 253 -23.14 5.49 -0.27
N ASP A 254 -22.53 5.68 -1.43
CA ASP A 254 -22.62 4.76 -2.57
C ASP A 254 -21.67 3.56 -2.44
N GLN A 255 -20.54 3.69 -1.74
CA GLN A 255 -19.60 2.58 -1.52
C GLN A 255 -20.21 1.48 -0.63
N ALA A 256 -20.95 1.86 0.41
CA ALA A 256 -21.65 0.90 1.25
C ALA A 256 -22.73 0.13 0.49
N VAL A 257 -23.42 0.79 -0.45
CA VAL A 257 -24.49 0.19 -1.29
C VAL A 257 -23.88 -0.67 -2.40
N GLU A 258 -22.76 -0.26 -3.01
CA GLU A 258 -22.06 -1.04 -4.04
C GLU A 258 -21.41 -2.30 -3.44
N ASP A 259 -20.80 -2.22 -2.27
CA ASP A 259 -20.24 -3.38 -1.56
C ASP A 259 -21.32 -4.39 -1.19
N GLU A 260 -22.47 -3.94 -0.71
CA GLU A 260 -23.61 -4.82 -0.38
C GLU A 260 -24.19 -5.45 -1.64
N ARG A 261 -24.35 -4.69 -2.70
CA ARG A 261 -24.83 -5.15 -4.01
C ARG A 261 -23.83 -6.10 -4.70
N PHE A 262 -22.53 -5.84 -4.58
CA PHE A 262 -21.47 -6.73 -5.08
C PHE A 262 -21.44 -8.04 -4.30
N ARG A 263 -21.57 -8.01 -2.97
CA ARG A 263 -21.68 -9.21 -2.11
C ARG A 263 -22.91 -10.03 -2.49
N GLU A 264 -24.09 -9.41 -2.65
CA GLU A 264 -25.32 -10.09 -3.06
C GLU A 264 -25.20 -10.73 -4.46
N VAL A 265 -24.63 -10.01 -5.42
CA VAL A 265 -24.41 -10.52 -6.80
C VAL A 265 -23.41 -11.65 -6.79
N THR A 266 -22.30 -11.53 -6.07
CA THR A 266 -21.27 -12.57 -5.96
C THR A 266 -21.83 -13.82 -5.28
N GLN A 267 -22.59 -13.67 -4.20
CA GLN A 267 -23.21 -14.79 -3.51
C GLN A 267 -24.24 -15.50 -4.41
N ARG A 268 -25.04 -14.75 -5.15
CA ARG A 268 -25.99 -15.31 -6.13
C ARG A 268 -25.29 -16.10 -7.25
N ILE A 269 -24.19 -15.54 -7.81
CA ILE A 269 -23.41 -16.23 -8.85
C ILE A 269 -22.79 -17.52 -8.30
N LEU A 270 -22.25 -17.49 -7.07
CA LEU A 270 -21.70 -18.68 -6.41
C LEU A 270 -22.77 -19.74 -6.14
N GLU A 271 -23.99 -19.35 -5.76
CA GLU A 271 -25.11 -20.25 -5.57
C GLU A 271 -25.62 -20.85 -6.89
N GLU A 272 -25.81 -20.03 -7.90
CA GLU A 272 -26.28 -20.45 -9.24
C GLU A 272 -25.29 -21.39 -9.96
N HIS A 273 -23.98 -21.19 -9.75
CA HIS A 273 -22.93 -21.99 -10.39
C HIS A 273 -22.28 -23.05 -9.49
N ARG A 274 -22.75 -23.20 -8.26
CA ARG A 274 -22.19 -24.14 -7.27
C ARG A 274 -22.09 -25.57 -7.79
N ALA A 275 -23.08 -26.03 -8.57
CA ALA A 275 -23.07 -27.37 -9.17
C ALA A 275 -21.98 -27.50 -10.25
N ALA A 276 -21.75 -26.47 -11.07
CA ALA A 276 -20.72 -26.45 -12.09
C ALA A 276 -19.30 -26.41 -11.47
N PHE A 277 -19.12 -25.61 -10.42
CA PHE A 277 -17.82 -25.56 -9.69
C PHE A 277 -17.52 -26.89 -8.99
N LEU A 278 -18.52 -27.61 -8.47
CA LEU A 278 -18.33 -28.92 -7.86
C LEU A 278 -18.05 -30.03 -8.90
N GLU A 279 -18.46 -29.86 -10.16
CA GLU A 279 -18.10 -30.79 -11.23
C GLU A 279 -16.68 -30.55 -11.77
N LEU A 280 -16.21 -29.30 -11.80
CA LEU A 280 -14.85 -28.95 -12.21
C LEU A 280 -13.79 -29.31 -11.17
N ALA A 281 -14.20 -29.54 -9.91
CA ALA A 281 -13.32 -29.92 -8.81
C ALA A 281 -13.17 -31.45 -8.64
N LYS A 282 -13.78 -32.27 -9.53
CA LYS A 282 -13.65 -33.74 -9.59
C LYS A 282 -12.67 -34.17 -10.67
#